data_9c79b9b734f8e8435a520dd5a9e628ce
#
_entry.id   9c79b9b734f8e8435a520dd5a9e628ce
#
_cell.length_a   1.000
_cell.length_b   1.000
_cell.length_c   1.000
_cell.angle_alpha   90.00
_cell.angle_beta   90.00
_cell.angle_gamma   90.00
#
_symmetry.space_group_name_H-M   'P 1'
#
loop_
_entity.id
_entity.type
_entity.pdbx_description
1 polymer ?
#
loop_
_entity_poly.entity_id
_entity_poly.type
_entity_poly.pdbx_seq_one_letter_code
_entity_poly.pdbx_strand_id
1 'polypeptide(L)'
;MHPLSGFAFPSGDVRHRSETTKGDTMTRMLAYLRVSRADRNRETSLGIEAQREAITAAAIAKGWEIVGWYEDDGLSGKDTNRPGLAAALRELRNRKRRAAEGLVVAKLDRLSRSVIDFGEILDVSRRHRWAIAVLDFDLDTGTAVGRMLAGVMMQFAQFEREVIGERTSAALAVRKAEGVQLGRPSQISADVQATILQHHRAGLSYSAIARRLESEGVPTVSGAGRWTHTVVGGVVRRWEGVAA
;
A
#
# COMPACT_ATOMS: atom_id res chain seq x y z
N MET A 1 -47.53 -56.49 12.43
CA MET A 1 -48.45 -55.40 12.07
C MET A 1 -48.51 -54.40 13.18
N HIS A 2 -47.71 -53.31 13.08
CA HIS A 2 -47.83 -52.19 13.97
C HIS A 2 -47.93 -50.92 13.11
N PRO A 3 -48.92 -50.05 13.29
CA PRO A 3 -49.04 -48.84 12.51
C PRO A 3 -48.13 -47.74 13.08
N LEU A 4 -47.41 -47.08 12.18
CA LEU A 4 -46.60 -45.91 12.42
C LEU A 4 -47.52 -44.71 12.74
N SER A 5 -47.45 -44.21 13.95
CA SER A 5 -48.14 -43.03 14.41
C SER A 5 -47.50 -41.75 13.83
N GLY A 6 -48.37 -40.87 13.34
CA GLY A 6 -47.99 -39.64 12.65
C GLY A 6 -47.25 -38.63 13.53
N PHE A 7 -46.23 -38.05 12.94
CA PHE A 7 -45.58 -36.81 13.42
C PHE A 7 -46.40 -35.62 12.88
N ALA A 8 -47.16 -34.98 13.74
CA ALA A 8 -47.75 -33.67 13.48
C ALA A 8 -46.71 -32.57 13.66
N PHE A 9 -46.44 -31.80 12.60
CA PHE A 9 -45.66 -30.58 12.70
C PHE A 9 -46.52 -29.48 13.30
N PRO A 10 -46.06 -28.73 14.33
CA PRO A 10 -46.78 -27.58 14.79
C PRO A 10 -46.76 -26.47 13.74
N SER A 11 -47.92 -25.98 13.33
CA SER A 11 -48.12 -24.78 12.52
C SER A 11 -47.61 -23.57 13.32
N GLY A 12 -46.34 -23.25 13.17
CA GLY A 12 -45.78 -22.01 13.68
C GLY A 12 -46.22 -20.84 12.84
N ASP A 13 -46.98 -19.96 13.50
CA ASP A 13 -47.39 -18.66 13.02
C ASP A 13 -46.17 -17.86 12.53
N VAL A 14 -45.99 -17.82 11.22
CA VAL A 14 -44.96 -16.99 10.58
C VAL A 14 -45.45 -15.54 10.70
N ARG A 15 -45.12 -14.93 11.81
CA ARG A 15 -45.24 -13.47 11.93
C ARG A 15 -44.35 -12.86 10.85
N HIS A 16 -44.93 -12.38 9.79
CA HIS A 16 -44.34 -11.42 8.88
C HIS A 16 -43.84 -10.23 9.70
N ARG A 17 -42.58 -10.31 10.06
CA ARG A 17 -41.86 -9.14 10.54
C ARG A 17 -41.77 -8.22 9.32
N SER A 18 -42.62 -7.23 9.29
CA SER A 18 -42.55 -6.14 8.33
C SER A 18 -41.11 -5.61 8.37
N GLU A 19 -40.33 -5.94 7.35
CA GLU A 19 -39.07 -5.26 7.06
C GLU A 19 -39.44 -3.79 6.92
N THR A 20 -39.07 -3.01 7.92
CA THR A 20 -39.11 -1.57 7.86
C THR A 20 -38.27 -1.19 6.64
N THR A 21 -38.91 -0.71 5.60
CA THR A 21 -38.32 -0.15 4.39
C THR A 21 -37.34 0.93 4.85
N LYS A 22 -36.05 0.55 4.93
CA LYS A 22 -34.95 1.50 5.08
C LYS A 22 -35.07 2.37 3.84
N GLY A 23 -35.49 3.63 4.01
CA GLY A 23 -35.72 4.54 2.90
C GLY A 23 -34.57 4.40 1.89
N ASP A 24 -34.94 4.42 0.63
CA ASP A 24 -34.09 4.11 -0.57
C ASP A 24 -32.97 5.14 -0.67
N THR A 25 -31.99 5.03 0.24
CA THR A 25 -30.81 5.91 0.27
C THR A 25 -29.81 5.28 -0.69
N MET A 26 -29.75 5.82 -1.90
CA MET A 26 -28.78 5.40 -2.92
C MET A 26 -27.36 5.42 -2.33
N THR A 27 -26.58 4.37 -2.59
CA THR A 27 -25.18 4.31 -2.17
C THR A 27 -24.38 5.39 -2.90
N ARG A 28 -23.75 6.29 -2.15
CA ARG A 28 -23.03 7.44 -2.71
C ARG A 28 -21.58 7.05 -3.04
N MET A 29 -21.19 7.24 -4.29
CA MET A 29 -19.89 6.84 -4.80
C MET A 29 -19.09 8.03 -5.36
N LEU A 30 -17.77 8.03 -5.17
CA LEU A 30 -16.85 8.83 -5.98
C LEU A 30 -16.45 8.05 -7.21
N ALA A 31 -16.35 8.71 -8.36
CA ALA A 31 -15.85 8.11 -9.58
C ALA A 31 -14.42 8.59 -9.85
N TYR A 32 -13.54 7.66 -10.22
CA TYR A 32 -12.17 7.98 -10.62
C TYR A 32 -11.91 7.54 -12.06
N LEU A 33 -11.36 8.46 -12.84
CA LEU A 33 -11.05 8.32 -14.26
C LEU A 33 -9.55 8.54 -14.47
N ARG A 34 -8.94 7.77 -15.38
CA ARG A 34 -7.52 7.97 -15.72
C ARG A 34 -7.22 7.60 -17.17
N VAL A 35 -6.48 8.47 -17.85
CA VAL A 35 -5.87 8.17 -19.15
C VAL A 35 -4.39 8.56 -19.11
N SER A 36 -3.51 7.64 -19.53
CA SER A 36 -2.10 7.95 -19.68
C SER A 36 -1.80 8.53 -21.07
N ARG A 37 -0.64 9.20 -21.23
CA ARG A 37 -0.20 9.68 -22.56
C ARG A 37 -0.05 8.52 -23.56
N ALA A 38 0.38 7.35 -23.10
CA ALA A 38 0.51 6.16 -23.95
C ALA A 38 -0.85 5.59 -24.37
N ASP A 39 -1.89 5.76 -23.55
CA ASP A 39 -3.23 5.27 -23.82
C ASP A 39 -3.96 6.13 -24.87
N ARG A 40 -3.66 7.42 -24.95
CA ARG A 40 -4.27 8.33 -25.95
C ARG A 40 -4.00 7.91 -27.40
N ASN A 41 -2.89 7.21 -27.64
CA ASN A 41 -2.47 6.76 -28.97
C ASN A 41 -2.90 5.31 -29.25
N ARG A 42 -3.66 4.66 -28.37
CA ARG A 42 -4.13 3.28 -28.55
C ARG A 42 -5.63 3.28 -28.82
N GLU A 43 -6.05 2.77 -29.97
CA GLU A 43 -7.46 2.60 -30.36
C GLU A 43 -8.28 1.74 -29.39
N THR A 44 -7.59 0.87 -28.61
CA THR A 44 -8.21 -0.02 -27.62
C THR A 44 -8.34 0.58 -26.22
N SER A 45 -7.83 1.79 -26.00
CA SER A 45 -7.88 2.44 -24.68
C SER A 45 -9.20 3.17 -24.49
N LEU A 46 -9.90 2.89 -23.39
CA LEU A 46 -11.08 3.67 -23.00
C LEU A 46 -10.65 5.10 -22.63
N GLY A 47 -11.06 6.06 -23.44
CA GLY A 47 -10.92 7.49 -23.14
C GLY A 47 -11.68 7.88 -21.87
N ILE A 48 -11.49 9.11 -21.40
CA ILE A 48 -12.18 9.63 -20.21
C ILE A 48 -13.70 9.54 -20.39
N GLU A 49 -14.21 9.94 -21.55
CA GLU A 49 -15.66 9.94 -21.82
C GLU A 49 -16.25 8.52 -21.79
N ALA A 50 -15.60 7.55 -22.43
CA ALA A 50 -16.06 6.16 -22.39
C ALA A 50 -16.03 5.54 -20.97
N GLN A 51 -15.05 5.92 -20.14
CA GLN A 51 -15.03 5.53 -18.73
C GLN A 51 -16.19 6.18 -17.96
N ARG A 52 -16.48 7.45 -18.23
CA ARG A 52 -17.58 8.20 -17.62
C ARG A 52 -18.93 7.57 -17.98
N GLU A 53 -19.16 7.26 -19.25
CA GLU A 53 -20.36 6.57 -19.71
C GLU A 53 -20.54 5.21 -19.04
N ALA A 54 -19.48 4.38 -19.00
CA ALA A 54 -19.52 3.07 -18.37
C ALA A 54 -19.86 3.16 -16.86
N ILE A 55 -19.26 4.10 -16.13
CA ILE A 55 -19.55 4.33 -14.71
C ILE A 55 -20.98 4.85 -14.50
N THR A 56 -21.44 5.75 -15.35
CA THR A 56 -22.80 6.29 -15.28
C THR A 56 -23.85 5.19 -15.52
N ALA A 57 -23.65 4.35 -16.52
CA ALA A 57 -24.51 3.20 -16.78
C ALA A 57 -24.54 2.21 -15.61
N ALA A 58 -23.37 1.89 -15.05
CA ALA A 58 -23.27 1.02 -13.88
C ALA A 58 -23.94 1.64 -12.63
N ALA A 59 -23.80 2.95 -12.43
CA ALA A 59 -24.44 3.67 -11.34
C ALA A 59 -25.97 3.56 -11.40
N ILE A 60 -26.54 3.75 -12.57
CA ILE A 60 -27.98 3.56 -12.80
C ILE A 60 -28.41 2.13 -12.50
N ALA A 61 -27.68 1.14 -13.03
CA ALA A 61 -28.02 -0.29 -12.87
C ALA A 61 -27.89 -0.77 -11.41
N LYS A 62 -26.96 -0.22 -10.64
CA LYS A 62 -26.66 -0.63 -9.25
C LYS A 62 -27.31 0.30 -8.21
N GLY A 63 -28.06 1.33 -8.61
CA GLY A 63 -28.69 2.28 -7.70
C GLY A 63 -27.66 3.14 -6.94
N TRP A 64 -26.58 3.55 -7.60
CA TRP A 64 -25.58 4.44 -7.01
C TRP A 64 -25.83 5.90 -7.41
N GLU A 65 -25.46 6.81 -6.50
CA GLU A 65 -25.36 8.25 -6.76
C GLU A 65 -23.87 8.60 -6.89
N ILE A 66 -23.44 9.11 -8.05
CA ILE A 66 -22.07 9.61 -8.21
C ILE A 66 -22.01 11.06 -7.69
N VAL A 67 -21.42 11.24 -6.53
CA VAL A 67 -21.35 12.54 -5.83
C VAL A 67 -20.08 13.33 -6.11
N GLY A 68 -19.12 12.75 -6.81
CA GLY A 68 -17.87 13.42 -7.21
C GLY A 68 -17.12 12.66 -8.27
N TRP A 69 -16.48 13.40 -9.18
CA TRP A 69 -15.65 12.90 -10.26
C TRP A 69 -14.22 13.37 -10.05
N TYR A 70 -13.26 12.44 -10.06
CA TYR A 70 -11.84 12.70 -9.95
C TYR A 70 -11.13 12.18 -11.18
N GLU A 71 -10.21 12.98 -11.71
CA GLU A 71 -9.61 12.69 -12.99
C GLU A 71 -8.11 12.94 -12.98
N ASP A 72 -7.35 12.01 -13.57
CA ASP A 72 -5.93 12.14 -13.84
C ASP A 72 -5.67 11.90 -15.33
N ASP A 73 -5.65 12.99 -16.11
CA ASP A 73 -5.45 12.95 -17.56
C ASP A 73 -4.00 13.25 -17.94
N GLY A 74 -3.46 12.48 -18.89
CA GLY A 74 -2.19 12.75 -19.54
C GLY A 74 -0.94 12.56 -18.68
N LEU A 75 -1.04 11.93 -17.51
CA LEU A 75 0.11 11.61 -16.68
C LEU A 75 0.95 10.50 -17.32
N SER A 76 2.29 10.61 -17.22
CA SER A 76 3.22 9.59 -17.71
C SER A 76 2.93 8.24 -17.03
N GLY A 77 3.07 7.14 -17.77
CA GLY A 77 2.95 5.78 -17.21
C GLY A 77 3.92 5.49 -16.06
N LYS A 78 5.03 6.23 -15.94
CA LYS A 78 6.01 6.16 -14.86
C LYS A 78 5.70 7.12 -13.70
N ASP A 79 4.76 8.05 -13.89
CA ASP A 79 4.45 9.07 -12.91
C ASP A 79 3.56 8.48 -11.80
N THR A 80 4.07 8.46 -10.58
CA THR A 80 3.34 8.04 -9.38
C THR A 80 2.45 9.17 -8.85
N ASN A 81 2.62 10.39 -9.35
CA ASN A 81 1.83 11.53 -8.93
C ASN A 81 0.44 11.49 -9.59
N ARG A 82 -0.57 11.12 -8.81
CA ARG A 82 -1.98 11.04 -9.20
C ARG A 82 -2.80 11.96 -8.30
N PRO A 83 -2.80 13.27 -8.57
CA PRO A 83 -3.47 14.24 -7.71
C PRO A 83 -4.97 13.99 -7.58
N GLY A 84 -5.64 13.57 -8.66
CA GLY A 84 -7.05 13.20 -8.67
C GLY A 84 -7.33 12.01 -7.76
N LEU A 85 -6.59 10.90 -7.91
CA LEU A 85 -6.72 9.75 -7.01
C LEU A 85 -6.42 10.12 -5.56
N ALA A 86 -5.35 10.88 -5.33
CA ALA A 86 -4.97 11.31 -3.99
C ALA A 86 -6.05 12.17 -3.32
N ALA A 87 -6.74 13.02 -4.09
CA ALA A 87 -7.86 13.82 -3.60
C ALA A 87 -9.07 12.94 -3.24
N ALA A 88 -9.47 12.01 -4.12
CA ALA A 88 -10.54 11.05 -3.85
C ALA A 88 -10.27 10.22 -2.58
N LEU A 89 -9.07 9.66 -2.46
CA LEU A 89 -8.68 8.86 -1.29
C LEU A 89 -8.62 9.70 0.00
N ARG A 90 -8.24 10.98 -0.08
CA ARG A 90 -8.26 11.91 1.07
C ARG A 90 -9.66 12.15 1.57
N GLU A 91 -10.62 12.35 0.66
CA GLU A 91 -12.03 12.50 1.02
C GLU A 91 -12.57 11.25 1.69
N LEU A 92 -12.33 10.06 1.10
CA LEU A 92 -12.82 8.79 1.63
C LEU A 92 -12.20 8.40 2.98
N ARG A 93 -11.00 8.88 3.31
CA ARG A 93 -10.37 8.65 4.62
C ARG A 93 -11.09 9.36 5.76
N ASN A 94 -11.76 10.48 5.50
CA ASN A 94 -12.43 11.26 6.53
C ASN A 94 -13.83 10.74 6.84
N ARG A 95 -13.94 9.67 7.64
CA ARG A 95 -15.21 9.01 7.99
C ARG A 95 -16.32 9.93 8.51
N LYS A 96 -15.97 11.04 9.15
CA LYS A 96 -16.95 11.97 9.74
C LYS A 96 -17.50 12.98 8.74
N ARG A 97 -16.77 13.27 7.67
CA ARG A 97 -17.08 14.34 6.72
C ARG A 97 -17.21 13.86 5.27
N ARG A 98 -16.90 12.58 5.00
CA ARG A 98 -16.97 12.06 3.64
C ARG A 98 -18.41 12.11 3.11
N ALA A 99 -18.55 12.59 1.90
CA ALA A 99 -19.81 12.63 1.20
C ALA A 99 -20.18 11.30 0.53
N ALA A 100 -19.20 10.36 0.39
CA ALA A 100 -19.37 9.10 -0.34
C ALA A 100 -19.00 7.87 0.51
N GLU A 101 -19.56 6.74 0.16
CA GLU A 101 -19.38 5.44 0.81
C GLU A 101 -18.40 4.53 0.06
N GLY A 102 -17.98 4.92 -1.16
CA GLY A 102 -17.07 4.13 -1.97
C GLY A 102 -16.47 4.89 -3.14
N LEU A 103 -15.57 4.18 -3.84
CA LEU A 103 -14.90 4.59 -5.06
C LEU A 103 -15.25 3.62 -6.18
N VAL A 104 -15.63 4.13 -7.34
CA VAL A 104 -15.86 3.33 -8.55
C VAL A 104 -14.87 3.71 -9.66
N VAL A 105 -14.37 2.70 -10.36
CA VAL A 105 -13.52 2.83 -11.54
C VAL A 105 -14.01 1.90 -12.65
N ALA A 106 -13.81 2.31 -13.90
CA ALA A 106 -14.21 1.49 -15.05
C ALA A 106 -13.35 0.23 -15.21
N LYS A 107 -12.03 0.35 -14.97
CA LYS A 107 -11.08 -0.76 -15.10
C LYS A 107 -10.06 -0.75 -13.97
N LEU A 108 -9.57 -1.94 -13.59
CA LEU A 108 -8.57 -2.10 -12.53
C LEU A 108 -7.27 -1.37 -12.85
N ASP A 109 -6.81 -1.40 -14.10
CA ASP A 109 -5.58 -0.74 -14.55
C ASP A 109 -5.65 0.80 -14.46
N ARG A 110 -6.85 1.37 -14.34
CA ARG A 110 -7.04 2.80 -14.05
C ARG A 110 -6.75 3.11 -12.59
N LEU A 111 -7.11 2.20 -11.69
CA LEU A 111 -6.91 2.38 -10.24
C LEU A 111 -5.49 2.03 -9.82
N SER A 112 -4.95 0.90 -10.25
CA SER A 112 -3.63 0.39 -9.85
C SER A 112 -2.85 -0.14 -11.06
N ARG A 113 -1.52 -0.23 -10.93
CA ARG A 113 -0.61 -0.77 -11.95
C ARG A 113 -0.14 -2.18 -11.64
N SER A 114 -0.30 -2.59 -10.41
CA SER A 114 0.10 -3.89 -9.92
C SER A 114 -0.91 -4.41 -8.91
N VAL A 115 -0.89 -5.70 -8.68
CA VAL A 115 -1.70 -6.32 -7.63
C VAL A 115 -1.29 -5.81 -6.24
N ILE A 116 0.00 -5.51 -6.07
CA ILE A 116 0.55 -4.92 -4.83
C ILE A 116 -0.07 -3.56 -4.56
N ASP A 117 -0.06 -2.64 -5.55
CA ASP A 117 -0.66 -1.30 -5.40
C ASP A 117 -2.16 -1.39 -5.11
N PHE A 118 -2.86 -2.32 -5.78
CA PHE A 118 -4.28 -2.55 -5.53
C PHE A 118 -4.53 -3.07 -4.11
N GLY A 119 -3.70 -3.99 -3.63
CA GLY A 119 -3.75 -4.50 -2.27
C GLY A 119 -3.61 -3.39 -1.22
N GLU A 120 -2.76 -2.38 -1.46
CA GLU A 120 -2.62 -1.22 -0.58
C GLU A 120 -3.89 -0.35 -0.55
N ILE A 121 -4.51 -0.12 -1.70
CA ILE A 121 -5.77 0.63 -1.77
C ILE A 121 -6.89 -0.15 -1.07
N LEU A 122 -6.98 -1.46 -1.27
CA LEU A 122 -7.93 -2.33 -0.57
C LEU A 122 -7.74 -2.29 0.96
N ASP A 123 -6.49 -2.32 1.44
CA ASP A 123 -6.21 -2.24 2.87
C ASP A 123 -6.63 -0.88 3.45
N VAL A 124 -6.37 0.22 2.73
CA VAL A 124 -6.86 1.56 3.10
C VAL A 124 -8.38 1.60 3.12
N SER A 125 -9.06 1.02 2.12
CA SER A 125 -10.52 0.98 2.05
C SER A 125 -11.14 0.25 3.25
N ARG A 126 -10.58 -0.89 3.63
CA ARG A 126 -11.01 -1.68 4.80
C ARG A 126 -10.82 -0.91 6.11
N ARG A 127 -9.64 -0.32 6.32
CA ARG A 127 -9.33 0.46 7.53
C ARG A 127 -10.27 1.64 7.70
N HIS A 128 -10.61 2.32 6.61
CA HIS A 128 -11.49 3.49 6.63
C HIS A 128 -12.96 3.16 6.33
N ARG A 129 -13.30 1.88 6.06
CA ARG A 129 -14.66 1.37 5.84
C ARG A 129 -15.40 2.07 4.69
N TRP A 130 -14.80 2.10 3.51
CA TRP A 130 -15.43 2.50 2.26
C TRP A 130 -15.29 1.40 1.21
N ALA A 131 -16.22 1.33 0.27
CA ALA A 131 -16.26 0.30 -0.75
C ALA A 131 -15.41 0.65 -1.98
N ILE A 132 -14.93 -0.38 -2.69
CA ILE A 132 -14.32 -0.25 -4.02
C ILE A 132 -15.15 -1.05 -5.00
N ALA A 133 -15.51 -0.41 -6.12
CA ALA A 133 -16.13 -1.04 -7.25
C ALA A 133 -15.23 -0.92 -8.49
N VAL A 134 -14.97 -2.03 -9.18
CA VAL A 134 -14.18 -2.13 -10.39
C VAL A 134 -15.01 -2.85 -11.44
N LEU A 135 -15.43 -2.14 -12.49
CA LEU A 135 -16.48 -2.62 -13.38
C LEU A 135 -16.02 -3.76 -14.30
N ASP A 136 -14.80 -3.71 -14.84
CA ASP A 136 -14.27 -4.76 -15.73
C ASP A 136 -14.03 -6.11 -15.04
N PHE A 137 -13.99 -6.13 -13.72
CA PHE A 137 -13.84 -7.32 -12.89
C PHE A 137 -15.13 -7.71 -12.15
N ASP A 138 -16.20 -6.97 -12.33
CA ASP A 138 -17.42 -7.04 -11.50
C ASP A 138 -17.11 -7.14 -9.98
N LEU A 139 -16.04 -6.48 -9.56
CA LEU A 139 -15.63 -6.43 -8.17
C LEU A 139 -16.39 -5.31 -7.48
N ASP A 140 -17.14 -5.65 -6.43
CA ASP A 140 -17.79 -4.69 -5.54
C ASP A 140 -17.60 -5.13 -4.09
N THR A 141 -16.69 -4.48 -3.37
CA THR A 141 -16.42 -4.80 -1.95
C THR A 141 -17.55 -4.42 -1.00
N GLY A 142 -18.58 -3.75 -1.48
CA GLY A 142 -19.85 -3.57 -0.76
C GLY A 142 -20.64 -4.88 -0.60
N THR A 143 -20.41 -5.84 -1.51
CA THR A 143 -21.04 -7.17 -1.49
C THR A 143 -20.23 -8.20 -0.71
N ALA A 144 -20.86 -9.28 -0.26
CA ALA A 144 -20.15 -10.38 0.41
C ALA A 144 -19.16 -11.08 -0.52
N VAL A 145 -19.57 -11.35 -1.77
CA VAL A 145 -18.73 -11.99 -2.80
C VAL A 145 -17.55 -11.10 -3.16
N GLY A 146 -17.79 -9.81 -3.39
CA GLY A 146 -16.71 -8.86 -3.69
C GLY A 146 -15.71 -8.72 -2.55
N ARG A 147 -16.16 -8.75 -1.28
CA ARG A 147 -15.23 -8.78 -0.14
C ARG A 147 -14.39 -10.05 -0.07
N MET A 148 -14.97 -11.20 -0.40
CA MET A 148 -14.22 -12.46 -0.49
C MET A 148 -13.16 -12.38 -1.59
N LEU A 149 -13.54 -11.95 -2.79
CA LEU A 149 -12.61 -11.79 -3.91
C LEU A 149 -11.48 -10.79 -3.60
N ALA A 150 -11.81 -9.65 -3.01
CA ALA A 150 -10.83 -8.68 -2.53
C ALA A 150 -9.86 -9.30 -1.50
N GLY A 151 -10.36 -10.18 -0.62
CA GLY A 151 -9.54 -10.94 0.33
C GLY A 151 -8.50 -11.83 -0.38
N VAL A 152 -8.90 -12.55 -1.40
CA VAL A 152 -8.00 -13.39 -2.22
C VAL A 152 -6.94 -12.52 -2.92
N MET A 153 -7.34 -11.40 -3.51
CA MET A 153 -6.40 -10.47 -4.16
C MET A 153 -5.38 -9.88 -3.18
N MET A 154 -5.80 -9.60 -1.94
CA MET A 154 -4.88 -9.13 -0.89
C MET A 154 -3.85 -10.21 -0.50
N GLN A 155 -4.26 -11.48 -0.39
CA GLN A 155 -3.33 -12.58 -0.12
C GLN A 155 -2.34 -12.75 -1.28
N PHE A 156 -2.80 -12.63 -2.51
CA PHE A 156 -1.92 -12.69 -3.68
C PHE A 156 -0.91 -11.53 -3.70
N ALA A 157 -1.35 -10.31 -3.38
CA ALA A 157 -0.47 -9.15 -3.26
C ALA A 157 0.59 -9.34 -2.15
N GLN A 158 0.22 -9.96 -1.04
CA GLN A 158 1.14 -10.28 0.05
C GLN A 158 2.18 -11.31 -0.39
N PHE A 159 1.74 -12.40 -1.01
CA PHE A 159 2.62 -13.42 -1.56
C PHE A 159 3.63 -12.84 -2.56
N GLU A 160 3.19 -11.98 -3.47
CA GLU A 160 4.08 -11.32 -4.45
C GLU A 160 5.16 -10.47 -3.76
N ARG A 161 4.80 -9.71 -2.70
CA ARG A 161 5.78 -8.95 -1.89
C ARG A 161 6.82 -9.86 -1.24
N GLU A 162 6.39 -10.98 -0.67
CA GLU A 162 7.27 -11.96 -0.02
C GLU A 162 8.26 -12.55 -1.02
N VAL A 163 7.79 -13.00 -2.18
CA VAL A 163 8.65 -13.53 -3.26
C VAL A 163 9.66 -12.49 -3.76
N ILE A 164 9.25 -11.23 -3.92
CA ILE A 164 10.17 -10.14 -4.31
C ILE A 164 11.20 -9.90 -3.19
N GLY A 165 10.77 -9.91 -1.93
CA GLY A 165 11.65 -9.77 -0.77
C GLY A 165 12.70 -10.87 -0.70
N GLU A 166 12.30 -12.13 -0.88
CA GLU A 166 13.20 -13.29 -0.92
C GLU A 166 14.23 -13.18 -2.05
N ARG A 167 13.79 -12.86 -3.27
CA ARG A 167 14.69 -12.67 -4.42
C ARG A 167 15.69 -11.54 -4.19
N THR A 168 15.23 -10.43 -3.60
CA THR A 168 16.08 -9.30 -3.28
C THR A 168 17.13 -9.67 -2.23
N SER A 169 16.71 -10.37 -1.17
CA SER A 169 17.59 -10.86 -0.10
C SER A 169 18.65 -11.82 -0.65
N ALA A 170 18.24 -12.77 -1.49
CA ALA A 170 19.16 -13.70 -2.13
C ALA A 170 20.19 -12.97 -3.02
N ALA A 171 19.74 -12.01 -3.83
CA ALA A 171 20.64 -11.20 -4.68
C ALA A 171 21.63 -10.37 -3.86
N LEU A 172 21.19 -9.80 -2.74
CA LEU A 172 22.07 -9.05 -1.82
C LEU A 172 23.07 -9.97 -1.12
N ALA A 173 22.68 -11.21 -0.75
CA ALA A 173 23.58 -12.20 -0.17
C ALA A 173 24.69 -12.58 -1.15
N VAL A 174 24.39 -12.80 -2.44
CA VAL A 174 25.39 -13.06 -3.48
C VAL A 174 26.36 -11.88 -3.60
N ARG A 175 25.84 -10.65 -3.67
CA ARG A 175 26.69 -9.45 -3.74
C ARG A 175 27.60 -9.30 -2.51
N LYS A 176 27.08 -9.62 -1.32
CA LYS A 176 27.89 -9.61 -0.09
C LYS A 176 29.00 -10.67 -0.16
N ALA A 177 28.72 -11.87 -0.68
CA ALA A 177 29.71 -12.94 -0.87
C ALA A 177 30.78 -12.55 -1.91
N GLU A 178 30.44 -11.76 -2.93
CA GLU A 178 31.36 -11.17 -3.90
C GLU A 178 32.22 -10.02 -3.31
N GLY A 179 32.07 -9.70 -2.03
CA GLY A 179 32.81 -8.62 -1.37
C GLY A 179 32.27 -7.21 -1.63
N VAL A 180 31.09 -7.09 -2.30
CA VAL A 180 30.49 -5.79 -2.57
C VAL A 180 29.93 -5.20 -1.27
N GLN A 181 30.41 -4.03 -0.89
CA GLN A 181 29.89 -3.31 0.27
C GLN A 181 28.45 -2.83 -0.02
N LEU A 182 27.49 -3.36 0.73
CA LEU A 182 26.09 -3.00 0.63
C LEU A 182 25.77 -1.74 1.43
N GLY A 183 24.83 -0.94 0.93
CA GLY A 183 24.37 0.28 1.57
C GLY A 183 25.20 1.52 1.21
N ARG A 184 24.90 2.64 1.90
CA ARG A 184 25.61 3.91 1.66
C ARG A 184 27.09 3.78 2.13
N PRO A 185 28.07 4.09 1.27
CA PRO A 185 29.47 4.11 1.69
C PRO A 185 29.69 5.01 2.91
N SER A 186 30.63 4.61 3.76
CA SER A 186 31.02 5.47 4.89
C SER A 186 31.67 6.74 4.35
N GLN A 187 31.26 7.87 4.87
CA GLN A 187 31.91 9.15 4.57
C GLN A 187 33.12 9.42 5.49
N ILE A 188 33.33 8.58 6.52
CA ILE A 188 34.49 8.61 7.40
C ILE A 188 35.66 7.96 6.65
N SER A 189 36.79 8.64 6.59
CA SER A 189 37.98 8.13 5.90
C SER A 189 38.45 6.79 6.48
N ALA A 190 39.09 5.97 5.67
CA ALA A 190 39.61 4.65 6.07
C ALA A 190 40.57 4.74 7.26
N ASP A 191 41.43 5.78 7.30
CA ASP A 191 42.39 6.00 8.38
C ASP A 191 41.69 6.29 9.72
N VAL A 192 40.67 7.13 9.70
CA VAL A 192 39.87 7.43 10.92
C VAL A 192 39.10 6.21 11.37
N GLN A 193 38.53 5.42 10.44
CA GLN A 193 37.92 4.14 10.78
C GLN A 193 38.88 3.17 11.44
N ALA A 194 40.12 3.04 10.88
CA ALA A 194 41.15 2.19 11.45
C ALA A 194 41.56 2.64 12.86
N THR A 195 41.69 3.95 13.09
CA THR A 195 42.01 4.53 14.40
C THR A 195 40.89 4.20 15.42
N ILE A 196 39.62 4.35 15.03
CA ILE A 196 38.46 4.00 15.89
C ILE A 196 38.51 2.52 16.28
N LEU A 197 38.76 1.63 15.30
CA LEU A 197 38.82 0.20 15.54
C LEU A 197 40.03 -0.20 16.41
N GLN A 198 41.17 0.44 16.23
CA GLN A 198 42.37 0.23 17.07
C GLN A 198 42.08 0.58 18.53
N HIS A 199 41.50 1.74 18.79
CA HIS A 199 41.08 2.15 20.15
C HIS A 199 40.03 1.24 20.76
N HIS A 200 39.06 0.78 19.95
CA HIS A 200 38.06 -0.16 20.41
C HIS A 200 38.67 -1.51 20.80
N ARG A 201 39.60 -2.05 20.00
CA ARG A 201 40.36 -3.27 20.32
C ARG A 201 41.25 -3.13 21.57
N ALA A 202 41.71 -1.91 21.86
CA ALA A 202 42.43 -1.58 23.09
C ALA A 202 41.50 -1.44 24.30
N GLY A 203 40.20 -1.70 24.18
CA GLY A 203 39.24 -1.69 25.28
C GLY A 203 38.62 -0.33 25.64
N LEU A 204 38.85 0.70 24.83
CA LEU A 204 38.25 2.01 25.10
C LEU A 204 36.74 2.01 24.81
N SER A 205 35.97 2.66 25.68
CA SER A 205 34.54 2.86 25.42
C SER A 205 34.31 3.82 24.25
N TYR A 206 33.17 3.73 23.57
CA TYR A 206 32.81 4.61 22.45
C TYR A 206 32.87 6.10 22.81
N SER A 207 32.49 6.45 24.03
CA SER A 207 32.59 7.84 24.54
C SER A 207 34.03 8.28 24.78
N ALA A 208 34.92 7.37 25.21
CA ALA A 208 36.34 7.66 25.37
C ALA A 208 37.02 7.85 24.02
N ILE A 209 36.70 7.01 23.03
CA ILE A 209 37.19 7.14 21.65
C ILE A 209 36.74 8.47 21.05
N ALA A 210 35.45 8.82 21.19
CA ALA A 210 34.94 10.09 20.68
C ALA A 210 35.71 11.30 21.24
N ARG A 211 35.92 11.35 22.57
CA ARG A 211 36.72 12.43 23.22
C ARG A 211 38.16 12.46 22.73
N ARG A 212 38.74 11.30 22.48
CA ARG A 212 40.12 11.21 22.00
C ARG A 212 40.28 11.78 20.61
N LEU A 213 39.36 11.38 19.67
CA LEU A 213 39.33 11.94 18.32
C LEU A 213 39.15 13.46 18.32
N GLU A 214 38.34 13.99 19.25
CA GLU A 214 38.20 15.45 19.41
C GLU A 214 39.49 16.10 19.93
N SER A 215 40.17 15.52 20.94
CA SER A 215 41.41 16.05 21.47
C SER A 215 42.55 16.01 20.47
N GLU A 216 42.54 15.05 19.56
CA GLU A 216 43.55 14.90 18.49
C GLU A 216 43.17 15.77 17.25
N GLY A 217 42.10 16.54 17.30
CA GLY A 217 41.66 17.44 16.23
C GLY A 217 41.17 16.71 14.95
N VAL A 218 40.78 15.46 15.07
CA VAL A 218 40.31 14.69 13.90
C VAL A 218 38.98 15.27 13.41
N PRO A 219 38.90 15.75 12.14
CA PRO A 219 37.68 16.38 11.65
C PRO A 219 36.55 15.35 11.50
N THR A 220 35.33 15.78 11.83
CA THR A 220 34.12 15.01 11.52
C THR A 220 33.78 15.13 10.04
N VAL A 221 32.95 14.22 9.53
CA VAL A 221 32.47 14.24 8.13
C VAL A 221 31.83 15.56 7.72
N SER A 222 31.14 16.24 8.63
CA SER A 222 30.53 17.55 8.39
C SER A 222 31.45 18.74 8.57
N GLY A 223 32.68 18.51 9.02
CA GLY A 223 33.66 19.57 9.30
C GLY A 223 33.40 20.43 10.53
N ALA A 224 32.15 20.55 10.95
CA ALA A 224 31.70 21.43 12.05
C ALA A 224 31.08 20.65 13.22
N GLY A 225 30.98 19.35 13.15
CA GLY A 225 30.35 18.50 14.14
C GLY A 225 31.31 17.98 15.20
N ARG A 226 30.74 17.47 16.31
CA ARG A 226 31.49 16.74 17.35
C ARG A 226 31.44 15.25 17.13
N TRP A 227 32.51 14.57 17.52
CA TRP A 227 32.52 13.11 17.63
C TRP A 227 31.58 12.66 18.74
N THR A 228 30.66 11.77 18.46
CA THR A 228 29.72 11.21 19.45
C THR A 228 29.89 9.71 19.56
N HIS A 229 29.56 9.16 20.73
CA HIS A 229 29.55 7.72 20.95
C HIS A 229 28.68 6.97 19.94
N THR A 230 27.62 7.60 19.43
CA THR A 230 26.73 7.03 18.41
C THR A 230 27.43 6.86 17.08
N VAL A 231 28.21 7.85 16.64
CA VAL A 231 28.98 7.81 15.40
C VAL A 231 30.09 6.75 15.50
N VAL A 232 30.86 6.75 16.59
CA VAL A 232 31.91 5.76 16.87
C VAL A 232 31.32 4.34 16.92
N GLY A 233 30.25 4.13 17.67
CA GLY A 233 29.55 2.83 17.74
C GLY A 233 28.96 2.39 16.40
N GLY A 234 28.57 3.32 15.53
CA GLY A 234 28.17 3.04 14.16
C GLY A 234 29.28 2.48 13.27
N VAL A 235 30.50 3.01 13.45
CA VAL A 235 31.70 2.48 12.74
C VAL A 235 32.03 1.07 13.22
N VAL A 236 32.10 0.86 14.52
CA VAL A 236 32.45 -0.44 15.12
C VAL A 236 31.45 -1.52 14.72
N ARG A 237 30.16 -1.29 14.91
CA ARG A 237 29.10 -2.26 14.53
C ARG A 237 29.11 -2.60 13.05
N ARG A 238 29.39 -1.64 12.17
CA ARG A 238 29.50 -1.90 10.73
C ARG A 238 30.67 -2.83 10.43
N TRP A 239 31.78 -2.66 11.11
CA TRP A 239 32.96 -3.49 10.94
C TRP A 239 32.77 -4.91 11.49
N GLU A 240 32.18 -5.06 12.67
CA GLU A 240 31.83 -6.36 13.26
C GLU A 240 30.80 -7.12 12.42
N GLY A 241 29.82 -6.43 11.84
CA GLY A 241 28.82 -7.02 10.94
C GLY A 241 29.38 -7.43 9.56
N VAL A 242 30.58 -6.98 9.18
CA VAL A 242 31.31 -7.44 7.99
C VAL A 242 32.22 -8.61 8.32
N ALA A 243 32.64 -8.73 9.58
CA ALA A 243 33.54 -9.81 10.05
C ALA A 243 32.80 -11.08 10.51
N ALA A 244 31.46 -11.05 10.57
CA ALA A 244 30.59 -12.19 10.90
C ALA A 244 29.88 -12.71 9.65
#